data_643a7bc3168be0ae999beb8abaf90fd1
#
_entry.id   643a7bc3168be0ae999beb8abaf90fd1
#
_cell.length_a   1.000
_cell.length_b   1.000
_cell.length_c   1.000
_cell.angle_alpha   90.00
_cell.angle_beta   90.00
_cell.angle_gamma   90.00
#
_symmetry.space_group_name_H-M   'P 1'
#
loop_
_entity.id
_entity.type
_entity.pdbx_description
1 polymer ?
#
loop_
_entity_poly.entity_id
_entity_poly.type
_entity_poly.pdbx_seq_one_letter_code
_entity_poly.pdbx_strand_id
1 'polypeptide(L)'
;SRSDWHYLLINRWIEENLPFKGNGWEPYPSSLRIVNWIKWSLNGNLLEEHWVNSLEVQVRMLTVNMEKHLLGNHLFANAKALIFAGLFFKGKEADHWYQKGKKILEKELEEQVLSDGGNFELSTMYHSIFLEDLLDLINLHRAYNHELPNGLEQKVPMMFNWLKTMCHPD
;
A
#
# COMPACT_ATOMS: atom_id res chain seq x y z
N SER A 1 -12.03 23.44 -7.39
CA SER A 1 -12.63 22.13 -7.01
C SER A 1 -11.74 21.40 -6.01
N ARG A 2 -12.20 20.27 -5.45
CA ARG A 2 -11.37 19.44 -4.56
C ARG A 2 -10.17 18.83 -5.31
N SER A 3 -10.33 18.58 -6.60
CA SER A 3 -9.25 18.10 -7.48
C SER A 3 -8.14 19.12 -7.65
N ASP A 4 -8.46 20.42 -7.67
CA ASP A 4 -7.46 21.49 -7.83
C ASP A 4 -6.51 21.54 -6.60
N TRP A 5 -7.04 21.27 -5.40
CA TRP A 5 -6.22 21.18 -4.19
C TRP A 5 -5.24 20.02 -4.22
N HIS A 6 -5.69 18.83 -4.68
CA HIS A 6 -4.80 17.68 -4.82
C HIS A 6 -3.69 17.96 -5.83
N TYR A 7 -4.02 18.59 -6.96
CA TYR A 7 -3.06 19.01 -7.97
C TYR A 7 -1.99 19.94 -7.36
N LEU A 8 -2.41 21.00 -6.67
CA LEU A 8 -1.49 21.93 -6.02
C LEU A 8 -0.61 21.24 -4.96
N LEU A 9 -1.19 20.36 -4.16
CA LEU A 9 -0.45 19.64 -3.11
C LEU A 9 0.60 18.69 -3.66
N ILE A 10 0.29 17.96 -4.75
CA ILE A 10 1.24 17.04 -5.39
C ILE A 10 2.41 17.82 -5.99
N ASN A 11 2.11 18.89 -6.76
CA ASN A 11 3.15 19.76 -7.33
C ASN A 11 4.06 20.34 -6.26
N ARG A 12 3.46 20.95 -5.23
CA ARG A 12 4.19 21.53 -4.12
C ARG A 12 5.07 20.48 -3.41
N TRP A 13 4.55 19.27 -3.20
CA TRP A 13 5.33 18.21 -2.58
C TRP A 13 6.57 17.86 -3.41
N ILE A 14 6.43 17.73 -4.74
CA ILE A 14 7.55 17.43 -5.65
C ILE A 14 8.59 18.55 -5.64
N GLU A 15 8.15 19.81 -5.67
CA GLU A 15 9.03 20.98 -5.68
C GLU A 15 9.81 21.17 -4.36
N GLU A 16 9.13 20.94 -3.22
CA GLU A 16 9.71 21.18 -1.90
C GLU A 16 10.53 19.99 -1.37
N ASN A 17 10.33 18.78 -1.92
CA ASN A 17 10.99 17.56 -1.42
C ASN A 17 11.90 16.95 -2.48
N LEU A 18 13.15 17.43 -2.50
CA LEU A 18 14.16 16.89 -3.39
C LEU A 18 14.36 15.38 -3.15
N PRO A 19 14.57 14.58 -4.22
CA PRO A 19 14.77 13.14 -4.10
C PRO A 19 15.82 12.77 -3.06
N PHE A 20 15.50 11.77 -2.24
CA PHE A 20 16.36 11.20 -1.19
C PHE A 20 16.71 12.14 -0.03
N LYS A 21 15.96 13.25 0.14
CA LYS A 21 16.19 14.20 1.23
C LYS A 21 14.97 14.35 2.14
N GLY A 22 15.22 14.30 3.44
CA GLY A 22 14.22 14.54 4.48
C GLY A 22 13.26 13.38 4.72
N ASN A 23 12.48 13.51 5.78
CA ASN A 23 11.60 12.45 6.30
C ASN A 23 10.48 12.04 5.32
N GLY A 24 10.12 12.91 4.37
CA GLY A 24 9.16 12.58 3.32
C GLY A 24 9.63 11.46 2.38
N TRP A 25 10.93 11.16 2.34
CA TRP A 25 11.52 10.10 1.54
C TRP A 25 11.79 8.81 2.32
N GLU A 26 11.46 8.77 3.60
CA GLU A 26 11.51 7.52 4.37
C GLU A 26 10.52 6.49 3.81
N PRO A 27 10.79 5.17 3.96
CA PRO A 27 10.01 4.13 3.31
C PRO A 27 8.52 4.16 3.65
N TYR A 28 8.15 4.33 4.92
CA TYR A 28 6.74 4.33 5.31
C TYR A 28 5.94 5.52 4.73
N PRO A 29 6.35 6.80 4.89
CA PRO A 29 5.70 7.92 4.22
C PRO A 29 5.65 7.79 2.69
N SER A 30 6.72 7.28 2.08
CA SER A 30 6.78 7.02 0.64
C SER A 30 5.76 5.98 0.21
N SER A 31 5.60 4.90 0.98
CA SER A 31 4.62 3.84 0.71
C SER A 31 3.19 4.37 0.72
N LEU A 32 2.82 5.15 1.74
CA LEU A 32 1.49 5.75 1.83
C LEU A 32 1.24 6.71 0.64
N ARG A 33 2.22 7.49 0.26
CA ARG A 33 2.12 8.45 -0.83
C ARG A 33 1.99 7.76 -2.19
N ILE A 34 2.80 6.74 -2.47
CA ILE A 34 2.71 5.93 -3.69
C ILE A 34 1.31 5.37 -3.86
N VAL A 35 0.77 4.72 -2.82
CA VAL A 35 -0.58 4.15 -2.84
C VAL A 35 -1.62 5.23 -3.08
N ASN A 36 -1.56 6.36 -2.37
CA ASN A 36 -2.54 7.42 -2.48
C ASN A 36 -2.54 8.11 -3.85
N TRP A 37 -1.38 8.35 -4.46
CA TRP A 37 -1.31 8.95 -5.79
C TRP A 37 -1.83 8.00 -6.86
N ILE A 38 -1.53 6.70 -6.74
CA ILE A 38 -2.08 5.68 -7.65
C ILE A 38 -3.60 5.57 -7.48
N LYS A 39 -4.11 5.49 -6.24
CA LYS A 39 -5.57 5.48 -5.98
C LYS A 39 -6.27 6.71 -6.55
N TRP A 40 -5.66 7.90 -6.42
CA TRP A 40 -6.18 9.14 -6.98
C TRP A 40 -6.24 9.07 -8.50
N SER A 41 -5.22 8.52 -9.16
CA SER A 41 -5.21 8.28 -10.60
C SER A 41 -6.30 7.28 -11.02
N LEU A 42 -6.41 6.16 -10.33
CA LEU A 42 -7.41 5.13 -10.63
C LEU A 42 -8.86 5.64 -10.46
N ASN A 43 -9.06 6.69 -9.69
CA ASN A 43 -10.35 7.38 -9.56
C ASN A 43 -10.63 8.37 -10.72
N GLY A 44 -9.96 8.20 -11.86
CA GLY A 44 -10.22 8.96 -13.09
C GLY A 44 -9.47 10.29 -13.20
N ASN A 45 -8.48 10.54 -12.34
CA ASN A 45 -7.65 11.73 -12.43
C ASN A 45 -6.35 11.43 -13.19
N LEU A 46 -5.97 12.32 -14.11
CA LEU A 46 -4.73 12.16 -14.86
C LEU A 46 -3.53 12.58 -14.02
N LEU A 47 -2.51 11.72 -13.95
CA LEU A 47 -1.19 12.11 -13.48
C LEU A 47 -0.42 12.77 -14.61
N GLU A 48 0.19 13.92 -14.33
CA GLU A 48 1.09 14.56 -15.26
C GLU A 48 2.41 13.77 -15.39
N GLU A 49 3.10 13.92 -16.50
CA GLU A 49 4.34 13.17 -16.78
C GLU A 49 5.38 13.31 -15.66
N HIS A 50 5.57 14.53 -15.15
CA HIS A 50 6.53 14.74 -14.06
C HIS A 50 6.11 14.12 -12.72
N TRP A 51 4.79 13.92 -12.49
CA TRP A 51 4.30 13.17 -11.32
C TRP A 51 4.56 11.66 -11.48
N VAL A 52 4.34 11.13 -12.68
CA VAL A 52 4.64 9.74 -13.02
C VAL A 52 6.13 9.47 -12.81
N ASN A 53 7.00 10.36 -13.32
CA ASN A 53 8.45 10.29 -13.12
C ASN A 53 8.83 10.33 -11.62
N SER A 54 8.18 11.21 -10.85
CA SER A 54 8.39 11.27 -9.39
C SER A 54 7.97 9.98 -8.70
N LEU A 55 6.82 9.40 -9.07
CA LEU A 55 6.37 8.10 -8.54
C LEU A 55 7.36 6.98 -8.84
N GLU A 56 7.89 6.88 -10.06
CA GLU A 56 8.90 5.88 -10.40
C GLU A 56 10.14 6.00 -9.51
N VAL A 57 10.64 7.23 -9.31
CA VAL A 57 11.79 7.48 -8.42
C VAL A 57 11.48 7.05 -7.00
N GLN A 58 10.29 7.35 -6.48
CA GLN A 58 9.86 6.93 -5.14
C GLN A 58 9.82 5.41 -5.00
N VAL A 59 9.26 4.69 -5.99
CA VAL A 59 9.19 3.23 -5.97
C VAL A 59 10.57 2.60 -6.04
N ARG A 60 11.47 3.12 -6.88
CA ARG A 60 12.87 2.66 -6.96
C ARG A 60 13.58 2.83 -5.63
N MET A 61 13.42 4.01 -4.99
CA MET A 61 13.98 4.27 -3.67
C MET A 61 13.42 3.31 -2.62
N LEU A 62 12.10 3.14 -2.57
CA LEU A 62 11.44 2.22 -1.66
C LEU A 62 11.96 0.79 -1.84
N THR A 63 12.15 0.35 -3.08
CA THR A 63 12.59 -1.01 -3.40
C THR A 63 13.94 -1.36 -2.78
N VAL A 64 14.85 -0.40 -2.64
CA VAL A 64 16.18 -0.61 -2.06
C VAL A 64 16.24 -0.34 -0.55
N ASN A 65 15.35 0.51 -0.02
CA ASN A 65 15.39 0.98 1.37
C ASN A 65 14.25 0.42 2.25
N MET A 66 13.67 -0.74 1.90
CA MET A 66 12.56 -1.32 2.66
C MET A 66 12.90 -1.53 4.15
N GLU A 67 11.94 -1.29 5.02
CA GLU A 67 12.06 -1.38 6.49
C GLU A 67 11.96 -2.82 7.01
N LYS A 68 12.83 -3.70 6.54
CA LYS A 68 12.84 -5.13 6.93
C LYS A 68 13.15 -5.38 8.41
N HIS A 69 13.71 -4.40 9.09
CA HIS A 69 14.05 -4.45 10.51
C HIS A 69 12.91 -3.98 11.42
N LEU A 70 11.93 -3.28 10.86
CA LEU A 70 10.70 -2.88 11.54
C LEU A 70 9.60 -3.87 11.12
N LEU A 71 9.26 -4.77 12.03
CA LEU A 71 8.18 -5.72 11.84
C LEU A 71 6.81 -4.99 11.87
N GLY A 72 5.77 -5.65 11.36
CA GLY A 72 4.41 -5.13 11.43
C GLY A 72 4.06 -4.18 10.29
N ASN A 73 3.33 -3.11 10.60
CA ASN A 73 2.70 -2.23 9.62
C ASN A 73 3.66 -1.59 8.60
N HIS A 74 4.91 -1.32 8.96
CA HIS A 74 5.87 -0.67 8.08
C HIS A 74 6.25 -1.54 6.87
N LEU A 75 6.67 -2.77 7.12
CA LEU A 75 7.05 -3.69 6.04
C LEU A 75 5.84 -4.07 5.18
N PHE A 76 4.67 -4.23 5.80
CA PHE A 76 3.42 -4.46 5.08
C PHE A 76 3.05 -3.28 4.16
N ALA A 77 3.12 -2.04 4.65
CA ALA A 77 2.87 -0.85 3.83
C ALA A 77 3.85 -0.74 2.65
N ASN A 78 5.14 -1.07 2.87
CA ASN A 78 6.13 -1.14 1.80
C ASN A 78 5.73 -2.18 0.74
N ALA A 79 5.31 -3.36 1.15
CA ALA A 79 4.86 -4.42 0.24
C ALA A 79 3.61 -4.00 -0.55
N LYS A 80 2.60 -3.42 0.12
CA LYS A 80 1.39 -2.86 -0.51
C LYS A 80 1.76 -1.85 -1.60
N ALA A 81 2.65 -0.90 -1.30
CA ALA A 81 3.07 0.12 -2.25
C ALA A 81 3.78 -0.49 -3.49
N LEU A 82 4.61 -1.52 -3.31
CA LEU A 82 5.25 -2.21 -4.42
C LEU A 82 4.24 -2.97 -5.28
N ILE A 83 3.19 -3.57 -4.70
CA ILE A 83 2.12 -4.24 -5.46
C ILE A 83 1.32 -3.20 -6.26
N PHE A 84 0.95 -2.07 -5.63
CA PHE A 84 0.25 -0.98 -6.32
C PHE A 84 1.05 -0.47 -7.50
N ALA A 85 2.34 -0.17 -7.31
CA ALA A 85 3.22 0.29 -8.37
C ALA A 85 3.41 -0.78 -9.46
N GLY A 86 3.60 -2.04 -9.07
CA GLY A 86 3.82 -3.14 -10.01
C GLY A 86 2.64 -3.44 -10.93
N LEU A 87 1.40 -3.17 -10.47
CA LEU A 87 0.20 -3.29 -11.31
C LEU A 87 -0.09 -1.99 -12.10
N PHE A 88 0.27 -0.84 -11.55
CA PHE A 88 0.05 0.46 -12.21
C PHE A 88 1.01 0.72 -13.37
N PHE A 89 2.31 0.46 -13.18
CA PHE A 89 3.32 0.61 -14.21
C PHE A 89 3.41 -0.64 -15.10
N LYS A 90 4.16 -0.55 -16.18
CA LYS A 90 4.36 -1.67 -17.13
C LYS A 90 5.83 -1.95 -17.35
N GLY A 91 6.14 -3.20 -17.65
CA GLY A 91 7.48 -3.64 -18.01
C GLY A 91 8.21 -4.38 -16.90
N LYS A 92 9.41 -4.86 -17.19
CA LYS A 92 10.18 -5.78 -16.33
C LYS A 92 10.44 -5.26 -14.92
N GLU A 93 10.60 -3.94 -14.77
CA GLU A 93 10.82 -3.32 -13.46
C GLU A 93 9.54 -3.35 -12.62
N ALA A 94 8.39 -3.05 -13.23
CA ALA A 94 7.08 -3.16 -12.59
C ALA A 94 6.78 -4.61 -12.18
N ASP A 95 7.06 -5.59 -13.04
CA ASP A 95 6.92 -7.00 -12.72
C ASP A 95 7.80 -7.39 -11.51
N HIS A 96 9.02 -6.88 -11.44
CA HIS A 96 9.91 -7.11 -10.30
C HIS A 96 9.34 -6.51 -9.00
N TRP A 97 8.81 -5.28 -9.03
CA TRP A 97 8.17 -4.65 -7.86
C TRP A 97 6.98 -5.47 -7.38
N TYR A 98 6.11 -5.88 -8.32
CA TYR A 98 4.96 -6.72 -8.01
C TYR A 98 5.36 -8.03 -7.32
N GLN A 99 6.29 -8.80 -7.90
CA GLN A 99 6.71 -10.08 -7.35
C GLN A 99 7.37 -9.94 -5.98
N LYS A 100 8.17 -8.88 -5.80
CA LYS A 100 8.80 -8.58 -4.51
C LYS A 100 7.76 -8.22 -3.45
N GLY A 101 6.82 -7.35 -3.78
CA GLY A 101 5.72 -6.97 -2.88
C GLY A 101 4.83 -8.16 -2.52
N LYS A 102 4.43 -8.96 -3.52
CA LYS A 102 3.62 -10.17 -3.33
C LYS A 102 4.28 -11.15 -2.35
N LYS A 103 5.56 -11.46 -2.55
CA LYS A 103 6.30 -12.39 -1.67
C LYS A 103 6.33 -11.91 -0.21
N ILE A 104 6.48 -10.61 0.01
CA ILE A 104 6.48 -10.05 1.37
C ILE A 104 5.07 -10.07 1.94
N LEU A 105 4.07 -9.64 1.16
CA LEU A 105 2.67 -9.65 1.58
C LEU A 105 2.22 -11.05 2.05
N GLU A 106 2.50 -12.08 1.27
CA GLU A 106 2.11 -13.46 1.60
C GLU A 106 2.71 -13.92 2.94
N LYS A 107 3.97 -13.55 3.21
CA LYS A 107 4.61 -13.82 4.49
C LYS A 107 3.97 -13.03 5.64
N GLU A 108 3.78 -11.72 5.45
CA GLU A 108 3.19 -10.85 6.47
C GLU A 108 1.74 -11.24 6.80
N LEU A 109 0.97 -11.73 5.83
CA LEU A 109 -0.38 -12.25 6.07
C LEU A 109 -0.39 -13.43 7.06
N GLU A 110 0.56 -14.34 6.93
CA GLU A 110 0.68 -15.49 7.85
C GLU A 110 1.16 -15.07 9.24
N GLU A 111 2.05 -14.09 9.34
CA GLU A 111 2.57 -13.60 10.61
C GLU A 111 1.59 -12.67 11.33
N GLN A 112 0.89 -11.81 10.60
CA GLN A 112 0.09 -10.74 11.21
C GLN A 112 -1.38 -11.10 11.44
N VAL A 113 -1.95 -12.06 10.72
CA VAL A 113 -3.33 -12.52 10.94
C VAL A 113 -3.35 -13.82 11.70
N LEU A 114 -3.74 -13.74 12.97
CA LEU A 114 -3.81 -14.86 13.89
C LEU A 114 -4.89 -15.88 13.49
N SER A 115 -4.87 -17.04 14.12
CA SER A 115 -5.80 -18.14 13.83
C SER A 115 -7.28 -17.81 14.09
N ASP A 116 -7.55 -16.85 14.98
CA ASP A 116 -8.90 -16.33 15.26
C ASP A 116 -9.32 -15.18 14.34
N GLY A 117 -8.43 -14.73 13.46
CA GLY A 117 -8.63 -13.58 12.56
C GLY A 117 -8.19 -12.25 13.14
N GLY A 118 -7.74 -12.18 14.38
CA GLY A 118 -7.19 -10.98 15.00
C GLY A 118 -5.87 -10.54 14.38
N ASN A 119 -5.58 -9.25 14.40
CA ASN A 119 -4.24 -8.76 14.07
C ASN A 119 -3.31 -8.96 15.27
N PHE A 120 -2.07 -9.42 15.03
CA PHE A 120 -1.09 -9.79 16.06
C PHE A 120 -0.71 -8.64 17.02
N GLU A 121 -0.91 -7.38 16.63
CA GLU A 121 -0.69 -6.23 17.51
C GLU A 121 -1.78 -6.04 18.57
N LEU A 122 -2.85 -6.85 18.55
CA LEU A 122 -3.96 -6.86 19.51
C LEU A 122 -4.62 -5.49 19.71
N SER A 123 -4.62 -4.67 18.67
CA SER A 123 -5.23 -3.35 18.63
C SER A 123 -6.35 -3.32 17.58
N THR A 124 -7.56 -2.95 17.99
CA THR A 124 -8.71 -2.81 17.07
C THR A 124 -8.47 -1.75 16.01
N MET A 125 -7.72 -0.69 16.35
CA MET A 125 -7.34 0.35 15.39
C MET A 125 -6.39 -0.21 14.32
N TYR A 126 -5.30 -0.85 14.71
CA TYR A 126 -4.35 -1.45 13.75
C TYR A 126 -4.98 -2.60 12.98
N HIS A 127 -5.83 -3.40 13.60
CA HIS A 127 -6.63 -4.39 12.91
C HIS A 127 -7.49 -3.78 11.79
N SER A 128 -8.17 -2.67 12.05
CA SER A 128 -9.03 -2.00 11.06
C SER A 128 -8.20 -1.41 9.91
N ILE A 129 -7.06 -0.79 10.20
CA ILE A 129 -6.14 -0.26 9.19
C ILE A 129 -5.62 -1.39 8.29
N PHE A 130 -5.17 -2.49 8.90
CA PHE A 130 -4.68 -3.65 8.18
C PHE A 130 -5.76 -4.28 7.28
N LEU A 131 -6.98 -4.43 7.80
CA LEU A 131 -8.12 -4.94 7.04
C LEU A 131 -8.47 -4.02 5.85
N GLU A 132 -8.46 -2.70 6.04
CA GLU A 132 -8.65 -1.72 4.95
C GLU A 132 -7.56 -1.89 3.87
N ASP A 133 -6.33 -2.08 4.28
CA ASP A 133 -5.21 -2.32 3.36
C ASP A 133 -5.37 -3.60 2.54
N LEU A 134 -5.89 -4.67 3.15
CA LEU A 134 -6.21 -5.92 2.42
C LEU A 134 -7.36 -5.73 1.43
N LEU A 135 -8.38 -4.97 1.79
CA LEU A 135 -9.49 -4.64 0.88
C LEU A 135 -9.03 -3.79 -0.30
N ASP A 136 -8.13 -2.84 -0.07
CA ASP A 136 -7.49 -2.07 -1.14
C ASP A 136 -6.77 -2.98 -2.13
N LEU A 137 -6.01 -3.96 -1.64
CA LEU A 137 -5.30 -4.94 -2.48
C LEU A 137 -6.26 -5.82 -3.28
N ILE A 138 -7.36 -6.29 -2.68
CA ILE A 138 -8.40 -7.04 -3.39
C ILE A 138 -9.00 -6.20 -4.51
N ASN A 139 -9.37 -4.95 -4.22
CA ASN A 139 -9.96 -4.06 -5.21
C ASN A 139 -8.99 -3.74 -6.34
N LEU A 140 -7.71 -3.53 -6.02
CA LEU A 140 -6.66 -3.31 -7.02
C LEU A 140 -6.52 -4.50 -7.97
N HIS A 141 -6.38 -5.73 -7.43
CA HIS A 141 -6.23 -6.94 -8.25
C HIS A 141 -7.46 -7.17 -9.14
N ARG A 142 -8.67 -6.92 -8.63
CA ARG A 142 -9.91 -6.99 -9.41
C ARG A 142 -9.94 -5.94 -10.54
N ALA A 143 -9.52 -4.70 -10.25
CA ALA A 143 -9.47 -3.63 -11.25
C ALA A 143 -8.51 -3.95 -12.41
N TYR A 144 -7.41 -4.65 -12.13
CA TYR A 144 -6.43 -5.08 -13.13
C TYR A 144 -6.68 -6.49 -13.68
N ASN A 145 -7.76 -7.15 -13.28
CA ASN A 145 -8.07 -8.54 -13.63
C ASN A 145 -6.88 -9.49 -13.37
N HIS A 146 -6.27 -9.34 -12.21
CA HIS A 146 -5.06 -10.03 -11.78
C HIS A 146 -5.38 -10.99 -10.63
N GLU A 147 -4.68 -12.14 -10.57
CA GLU A 147 -4.87 -13.13 -9.50
C GLU A 147 -4.49 -12.55 -8.13
N LEU A 148 -5.29 -12.90 -7.11
CA LEU A 148 -5.02 -12.49 -5.74
C LEU A 148 -3.80 -13.20 -5.17
N PRO A 149 -3.00 -12.52 -4.34
CA PRO A 149 -1.97 -13.18 -3.53
C PRO A 149 -2.54 -14.28 -2.63
N ASN A 150 -1.73 -15.31 -2.38
CA ASN A 150 -2.15 -16.43 -1.54
C ASN A 150 -2.52 -15.96 -0.12
N GLY A 151 -3.56 -16.56 0.43
CA GLY A 151 -4.04 -16.27 1.78
C GLY A 151 -4.97 -15.06 1.89
N LEU A 152 -4.94 -14.12 0.94
CA LEU A 152 -5.68 -12.86 1.03
C LEU A 152 -7.20 -13.10 1.11
N GLU A 153 -7.73 -13.97 0.27
CA GLU A 153 -9.15 -14.26 0.19
C GLU A 153 -9.70 -14.98 1.42
N GLN A 154 -8.88 -15.84 2.06
CA GLN A 154 -9.25 -16.57 3.27
C GLN A 154 -9.16 -15.71 4.53
N LYS A 155 -8.13 -14.86 4.65
CA LYS A 155 -7.87 -14.06 5.86
C LYS A 155 -8.90 -12.93 6.04
N VAL A 156 -9.35 -12.28 4.98
CA VAL A 156 -10.28 -11.14 5.08
C VAL A 156 -11.59 -11.47 5.78
N PRO A 157 -12.33 -12.55 5.46
CA PRO A 157 -13.54 -12.92 6.18
C PRO A 157 -13.29 -13.22 7.67
N MET A 158 -12.16 -13.82 8.02
CA MET A 158 -11.78 -14.10 9.41
C MET A 158 -11.59 -12.78 10.17
N MET A 159 -10.89 -11.81 9.58
CA MET A 159 -10.68 -10.48 10.17
C MET A 159 -11.99 -9.71 10.36
N PHE A 160 -12.92 -9.79 9.39
CA PHE A 160 -14.24 -9.19 9.56
C PHE A 160 -15.03 -9.79 10.72
N ASN A 161 -14.99 -11.11 10.88
CA ASN A 161 -15.67 -11.80 11.97
C ASN A 161 -15.08 -11.38 13.32
N TRP A 162 -13.76 -11.31 13.42
CA TRP A 162 -13.07 -10.83 14.61
C TRP A 162 -13.46 -9.38 14.95
N LEU A 163 -13.40 -8.48 13.96
CA LEU A 163 -13.76 -7.07 14.15
C LEU A 163 -15.23 -6.92 14.62
N LYS A 164 -16.15 -7.67 14.01
CA LYS A 164 -17.56 -7.67 14.40
C LYS A 164 -17.76 -8.10 15.86
N THR A 165 -16.96 -9.05 16.35
CA THR A 165 -17.02 -9.49 17.75
C THR A 165 -16.50 -8.42 18.71
N MET A 166 -15.59 -7.55 18.25
CA MET A 166 -15.01 -6.47 19.04
C MET A 166 -15.80 -5.16 18.97
N CYS A 167 -16.82 -5.07 18.10
CA CYS A 167 -17.68 -3.91 18.05
C CYS A 167 -18.62 -3.86 19.26
N HIS A 168 -18.81 -2.67 19.82
CA HIS A 168 -19.81 -2.46 20.88
C HIS A 168 -21.23 -2.69 20.32
N PRO A 169 -22.15 -3.28 21.09
CA PRO A 169 -23.49 -3.60 20.61
C PRO A 169 -24.41 -2.39 20.38
N ASP A 170 -24.00 -1.17 20.74
CA ASP A 170 -24.80 0.06 20.62
C ASP A 170 -24.65 0.71 19.23
#